data_91614ee7b0521aeda4ad90b199ea1a6c
#
_entry.id   91614ee7b0521aeda4ad90b199ea1a6c
#
_cell.length_a   1.000
_cell.length_b   1.000
_cell.length_c   1.000
_cell.angle_alpha   90.00
_cell.angle_beta   90.00
_cell.angle_gamma   90.00
#
_symmetry.space_group_name_H-M   'P 1'
#
loop_
_entity.id
_entity.type
_entity.pdbx_description
1 polymer ?
#
loop_
_entity_poly.entity_id
_entity_poly.type
_entity_poly.pdbx_seq_one_letter_code
_entity_poly.pdbx_strand_id
1 'polypeptide(L)'
;VVATSGAAELALRLAHQKGLVNYVPGDTHFVVAARSNQQQRKALERLQKFIEADSTGVQTCLNKAVFDVLRYIVVYPVEDEHQWSDKEGRVLPDAFLIKEGENAKDLAFKVHSDIGRGFIYAVDARTKKRLGEHHILQNGDIIKIVASSRAK
;
A
#
# COMPACT_ATOMS: atom_id res chain seq x y z
N VAL A 1 6.69 -11.15 -18.81
CA VAL A 1 6.46 -12.41 -18.05
C VAL A 1 7.13 -12.27 -16.69
N VAL A 2 6.45 -12.70 -15.62
CA VAL A 2 6.99 -12.73 -14.25
C VAL A 2 6.93 -14.19 -13.78
N ALA A 3 8.07 -14.74 -13.41
CA ALA A 3 8.11 -16.06 -12.76
C ALA A 3 7.57 -15.94 -11.33
N THR A 4 6.67 -16.84 -10.93
CA THR A 4 6.06 -16.80 -9.61
C THR A 4 5.98 -18.19 -8.99
N SER A 5 6.16 -18.26 -7.67
CA SER A 5 5.93 -19.47 -6.87
C SER A 5 4.95 -19.19 -5.75
N GLY A 6 3.67 -19.43 -6.00
CA GLY A 6 2.62 -19.33 -4.98
C GLY A 6 2.84 -20.30 -3.81
N ALA A 7 3.43 -21.47 -4.07
CA ALA A 7 3.76 -22.44 -3.01
C ALA A 7 4.83 -21.91 -2.04
N ALA A 8 5.89 -21.28 -2.56
CA ALA A 8 6.94 -20.66 -1.73
C ALA A 8 6.39 -19.46 -0.93
N GLU A 9 5.59 -18.61 -1.56
CA GLU A 9 4.93 -17.47 -0.91
C GLU A 9 4.03 -17.94 0.24
N LEU A 10 3.17 -18.92 -0.01
CA LEU A 10 2.29 -19.48 1.01
C LEU A 10 3.09 -20.10 2.18
N ALA A 11 4.14 -20.86 1.88
CA ALA A 11 4.98 -21.47 2.90
C ALA A 11 5.65 -20.40 3.79
N LEU A 12 6.18 -19.32 3.21
CA LEU A 12 6.81 -18.22 3.94
C LEU A 12 5.80 -17.45 4.79
N ARG A 13 4.61 -17.15 4.27
CA ARG A 13 3.54 -16.47 5.02
C ARG A 13 3.06 -17.31 6.20
N LEU A 14 2.85 -18.61 6.01
CA LEU A 14 2.48 -19.53 7.10
C LEU A 14 3.60 -19.65 8.14
N ALA A 15 4.87 -19.70 7.73
CA ALA A 15 6.00 -19.70 8.64
C ALA A 15 6.09 -18.38 9.43
N HIS A 16 5.84 -17.23 8.79
CA HIS A 16 5.78 -15.92 9.43
C HIS A 16 4.64 -15.85 10.46
N GLN A 17 3.43 -16.26 10.08
CA GLN A 17 2.27 -16.31 10.98
C GLN A 17 2.52 -17.18 12.22
N LYS A 18 3.23 -18.30 12.05
CA LYS A 18 3.66 -19.17 13.16
C LYS A 18 4.87 -18.60 13.91
N GLY A 19 5.41 -17.46 13.51
CA GLY A 19 6.61 -16.80 14.06
C GLY A 19 7.87 -17.65 13.95
N LEU A 20 8.00 -18.49 12.94
CA LEU A 20 9.21 -19.24 12.62
C LEU A 20 10.20 -18.41 11.81
N VAL A 21 9.72 -17.43 11.07
CA VAL A 21 10.51 -16.46 10.30
C VAL A 21 9.96 -15.05 10.46
N ASN A 22 10.81 -14.05 10.21
CA ASN A 22 10.36 -12.70 9.89
C ASN A 22 10.55 -12.49 8.40
N TYR A 23 9.42 -12.46 7.66
CA TYR A 23 9.37 -12.34 6.20
C TYR A 23 8.47 -11.20 5.78
N VAL A 24 8.96 -10.37 4.88
CA VAL A 24 8.18 -9.32 4.21
C VAL A 24 7.92 -9.78 2.76
N PRO A 25 6.66 -9.77 2.30
CA PRO A 25 6.33 -10.17 0.93
C PRO A 25 7.08 -9.36 -0.12
N GLY A 26 7.71 -10.06 -1.04
CA GLY A 26 8.54 -9.46 -2.09
C GLY A 26 10.03 -9.39 -1.79
N ASP A 27 10.43 -9.60 -0.53
CA ASP A 27 11.83 -9.66 -0.16
C ASP A 27 12.50 -10.94 -0.68
N THR A 28 13.79 -10.85 -0.95
CA THR A 28 14.67 -11.97 -1.32
C THR A 28 15.28 -12.66 -0.11
N HIS A 29 15.04 -12.15 1.10
CA HIS A 29 15.59 -12.65 2.36
C HIS A 29 14.54 -12.63 3.46
N PHE A 30 14.73 -13.52 4.44
CA PHE A 30 13.97 -13.52 5.69
C PHE A 30 14.84 -13.96 6.86
N VAL A 31 14.44 -13.60 8.07
CA VAL A 31 15.16 -13.97 9.29
C VAL A 31 14.49 -15.18 9.95
N VAL A 32 15.26 -16.24 10.22
CA VAL A 32 14.77 -17.45 10.90
C VAL A 32 14.76 -17.23 12.40
N ALA A 33 13.63 -17.50 13.06
CA ALA A 33 13.50 -17.39 14.50
C ALA A 33 14.29 -18.49 15.23
N ALA A 34 14.85 -18.16 16.41
CA ALA A 34 15.67 -19.09 17.22
C ALA A 34 14.92 -20.38 17.63
N ARG A 35 13.58 -20.30 17.76
CA ARG A 35 12.71 -21.41 18.17
C ARG A 35 12.48 -22.48 17.11
N SER A 36 12.99 -22.32 15.88
CA SER A 36 12.83 -23.28 14.80
C SER A 36 13.64 -24.53 15.07
N ASN A 37 13.03 -25.73 14.92
CA ASN A 37 13.72 -27.00 15.04
C ASN A 37 14.61 -27.32 13.82
N GLN A 38 15.43 -28.34 13.89
CA GLN A 38 16.42 -28.69 12.86
C GLN A 38 15.76 -28.99 11.48
N GLN A 39 14.62 -29.68 11.47
CA GLN A 39 13.91 -30.02 10.24
C GLN A 39 13.32 -28.76 9.59
N GLN A 40 12.73 -27.86 10.40
CA GLN A 40 12.23 -26.57 9.94
C GLN A 40 13.34 -25.70 9.38
N ARG A 41 14.49 -25.62 10.05
CA ARG A 41 15.66 -24.86 9.56
C ARG A 41 16.13 -25.35 8.20
N LYS A 42 16.28 -26.66 8.00
CA LYS A 42 16.64 -27.23 6.68
C LYS A 42 15.65 -26.90 5.59
N ALA A 43 14.35 -26.90 5.88
CA ALA A 43 13.32 -26.51 4.92
C ALA A 43 13.39 -25.00 4.60
N LEU A 44 13.58 -24.16 5.61
CA LEU A 44 13.72 -22.71 5.45
C LEU A 44 15.01 -22.34 4.68
N GLU A 45 16.14 -23.03 4.89
CA GLU A 45 17.36 -22.83 4.10
C GLU A 45 17.14 -23.10 2.61
N ARG A 46 16.35 -24.13 2.26
CA ARG A 46 15.99 -24.39 0.85
C ARG A 46 15.12 -23.28 0.27
N LEU A 47 14.14 -22.77 1.04
CA LEU A 47 13.32 -21.65 0.64
C LEU A 47 14.16 -20.38 0.50
N GLN A 48 15.11 -20.11 1.39
CA GLN A 48 16.01 -18.97 1.31
C GLN A 48 16.79 -18.99 -0.02
N LYS A 49 17.44 -20.12 -0.33
CA LYS A 49 18.16 -20.27 -1.60
C LYS A 49 17.27 -20.11 -2.84
N PHE A 50 16.01 -20.51 -2.74
CA PHE A 50 15.06 -20.40 -3.84
C PHE A 50 14.68 -18.94 -4.12
N ILE A 51 14.53 -18.10 -3.08
CA ILE A 51 14.08 -16.71 -3.24
C ILE A 51 15.22 -15.70 -3.41
N GLU A 52 16.49 -16.10 -3.23
CA GLU A 52 17.65 -15.20 -3.28
C GLU A 52 17.79 -14.46 -4.62
N ALA A 53 17.40 -15.08 -5.72
CA ALA A 53 17.55 -14.47 -7.05
C ALA A 53 16.41 -13.47 -7.36
N ASP A 54 15.15 -13.87 -7.14
CA ASP A 54 13.98 -13.15 -7.66
C ASP A 54 12.80 -13.09 -6.68
N SER A 55 13.02 -13.28 -5.39
CA SER A 55 11.95 -13.45 -4.42
C SER A 55 10.99 -14.60 -4.82
N THR A 56 9.75 -14.61 -4.31
CA THR A 56 8.71 -15.56 -4.78
C THR A 56 8.07 -15.10 -6.09
N GLY A 57 8.32 -13.88 -6.54
CA GLY A 57 7.74 -13.25 -7.71
C GLY A 57 6.28 -12.82 -7.56
N VAL A 58 5.57 -13.25 -6.51
CA VAL A 58 4.13 -12.98 -6.32
C VAL A 58 3.88 -11.48 -6.15
N GLN A 59 4.65 -10.81 -5.29
CA GLN A 59 4.51 -9.36 -5.09
C GLN A 59 4.84 -8.57 -6.37
N THR A 60 5.87 -8.98 -7.09
CA THR A 60 6.24 -8.38 -8.37
C THR A 60 5.12 -8.54 -9.41
N CYS A 61 4.49 -9.71 -9.47
CA CYS A 61 3.36 -9.96 -10.37
C CYS A 61 2.16 -9.05 -10.02
N LEU A 62 1.81 -8.93 -8.73
CA LEU A 62 0.74 -8.05 -8.27
C LEU A 62 1.04 -6.58 -8.59
N ASN A 63 2.25 -6.13 -8.30
CA ASN A 63 2.66 -4.75 -8.59
C ASN A 63 2.56 -4.43 -10.09
N LYS A 64 3.06 -5.31 -10.94
CA LYS A 64 2.94 -5.14 -12.40
C LYS A 64 1.50 -5.13 -12.86
N ALA A 65 0.66 -6.02 -12.35
CA ALA A 65 -0.75 -6.03 -12.69
C ALA A 65 -1.46 -4.72 -12.31
N VAL A 66 -1.23 -4.23 -11.10
CA VAL A 66 -1.91 -3.03 -10.56
C VAL A 66 -1.35 -1.74 -11.18
N PHE A 67 -0.02 -1.58 -11.18
CA PHE A 67 0.59 -0.31 -11.56
C PHE A 67 0.89 -0.21 -13.05
N ASP A 68 1.41 -1.30 -13.67
CA ASP A 68 1.81 -1.23 -15.08
C ASP A 68 0.63 -1.50 -16.03
N VAL A 69 -0.23 -2.50 -15.72
CA VAL A 69 -1.33 -2.92 -16.62
C VAL A 69 -2.61 -2.14 -16.34
N LEU A 70 -3.06 -2.09 -15.08
CA LEU A 70 -4.29 -1.41 -14.69
C LEU A 70 -4.09 0.10 -14.53
N ARG A 71 -2.86 0.59 -14.51
CA ARG A 71 -2.50 2.00 -14.39
C ARG A 71 -3.11 2.65 -13.15
N TYR A 72 -3.02 1.96 -12.01
CA TYR A 72 -3.38 2.54 -10.73
C TYR A 72 -2.19 3.26 -10.10
N ILE A 73 -2.50 4.23 -9.27
CA ILE A 73 -1.57 4.94 -8.38
C ILE A 73 -2.05 4.81 -6.93
N VAL A 74 -1.15 4.99 -5.98
CA VAL A 74 -1.48 5.01 -4.55
C VAL A 74 -1.52 6.45 -4.07
N VAL A 75 -2.57 6.83 -3.34
CA VAL A 75 -2.70 8.13 -2.68
C VAL A 75 -3.12 7.94 -1.23
N TYR A 76 -2.75 8.87 -0.37
CA TYR A 76 -2.95 8.78 1.09
C TYR A 76 -3.83 9.94 1.57
N PRO A 77 -5.15 9.74 1.74
CA PRO A 77 -5.99 10.76 2.37
C PRO A 77 -5.66 10.88 3.85
N VAL A 78 -5.54 12.12 4.33
CA VAL A 78 -5.27 12.44 5.72
C VAL A 78 -6.21 13.54 6.23
N GLU A 79 -6.44 13.61 7.54
CA GLU A 79 -7.21 14.69 8.15
C GLU A 79 -6.30 15.82 8.66
N ASP A 80 -5.10 15.48 9.13
CA ASP A 80 -4.09 16.46 9.53
C ASP A 80 -2.94 16.50 8.49
N GLU A 81 -2.84 17.63 7.79
CA GLU A 81 -1.79 17.83 6.79
C GLU A 81 -0.40 18.08 7.38
N HIS A 82 -0.28 18.31 8.69
CA HIS A 82 1.00 18.52 9.35
C HIS A 82 1.59 17.21 9.89
N GLN A 83 0.74 16.40 10.52
CA GLN A 83 1.14 15.11 11.09
C GLN A 83 0.91 13.93 10.13
N TRP A 84 0.24 14.17 8.99
CA TRP A 84 -0.15 13.16 8.01
C TRP A 84 -0.98 12.03 8.65
N SER A 85 -1.89 12.42 9.52
CA SER A 85 -2.64 11.48 10.35
C SER A 85 -4.14 11.64 10.20
N ASP A 86 -4.87 10.67 10.75
CA ASP A 86 -6.30 10.78 11.02
C ASP A 86 -6.58 11.51 12.34
N LYS A 87 -7.85 11.53 12.77
CA LYS A 87 -8.30 12.15 14.04
C LYS A 87 -7.75 11.45 15.27
N GLU A 88 -7.45 10.16 15.17
CA GLU A 88 -6.86 9.37 16.24
C GLU A 88 -5.33 9.46 16.29
N GLY A 89 -4.70 10.23 15.40
CA GLY A 89 -3.25 10.42 15.35
C GLY A 89 -2.50 9.26 14.68
N ARG A 90 -3.19 8.35 13.98
CA ARG A 90 -2.54 7.28 13.20
C ARG A 90 -1.97 7.88 11.93
N VAL A 91 -0.66 7.71 11.73
CA VAL A 91 0.07 8.25 10.58
C VAL A 91 -0.23 7.41 9.33
N LEU A 92 -0.63 8.07 8.24
CA LEU A 92 -0.98 7.46 6.95
C LEU A 92 -1.90 6.24 7.14
N PRO A 93 -3.08 6.41 7.78
CA PRO A 93 -3.92 5.28 8.21
C PRO A 93 -4.46 4.46 7.04
N ASP A 94 -4.69 5.12 5.90
CA ASP A 94 -5.31 4.53 4.72
C ASP A 94 -4.48 4.80 3.46
N ALA A 95 -4.45 3.82 2.55
CA ALA A 95 -3.90 3.93 1.22
C ALA A 95 -5.00 3.60 0.19
N PHE A 96 -5.26 4.52 -0.71
CA PHE A 96 -6.27 4.36 -1.75
C PHE A 96 -5.62 4.10 -3.11
N LEU A 97 -6.09 3.06 -3.79
CA LEU A 97 -5.78 2.84 -5.19
C LEU A 97 -6.77 3.64 -6.05
N ILE A 98 -6.26 4.56 -6.83
CA ILE A 98 -7.03 5.34 -7.81
C ILE A 98 -6.44 5.15 -9.21
N LYS A 99 -7.20 5.39 -10.26
CA LYS A 99 -6.65 5.32 -11.62
C LYS A 99 -5.73 6.53 -11.88
N GLU A 100 -4.68 6.31 -12.63
CA GLU A 100 -3.86 7.40 -13.16
C GLU A 100 -4.74 8.38 -13.95
N GLY A 101 -4.61 9.68 -13.67
CA GLY A 101 -5.44 10.73 -14.26
C GLY A 101 -6.68 11.11 -13.46
N GLU A 102 -7.02 10.39 -12.40
CA GLU A 102 -8.07 10.81 -11.46
C GLU A 102 -7.62 12.06 -10.66
N ASN A 103 -8.58 12.87 -10.26
CA ASN A 103 -8.36 14.16 -9.61
C ASN A 103 -8.72 14.14 -8.11
N ALA A 104 -8.48 15.26 -7.42
CA ALA A 104 -8.73 15.39 -5.99
C ALA A 104 -10.20 15.17 -5.60
N LYS A 105 -11.15 15.55 -6.46
CA LYS A 105 -12.58 15.32 -6.23
C LYS A 105 -12.97 13.85 -6.40
N ASP A 106 -12.36 13.14 -7.36
CA ASP A 106 -12.55 11.71 -7.54
C ASP A 106 -12.09 10.95 -6.29
N LEU A 107 -10.93 11.32 -5.71
CA LEU A 107 -10.48 10.79 -4.44
C LEU A 107 -11.48 11.05 -3.32
N ALA A 108 -12.04 12.27 -3.24
CA ALA A 108 -13.03 12.62 -2.22
C ALA A 108 -14.27 11.72 -2.31
N PHE A 109 -14.76 11.41 -3.50
CA PHE A 109 -15.86 10.47 -3.71
C PHE A 109 -15.49 9.03 -3.34
N LYS A 110 -14.26 8.61 -3.55
CA LYS A 110 -13.78 7.28 -3.14
C LYS A 110 -13.66 7.14 -1.63
N VAL A 111 -13.30 8.21 -0.93
CA VAL A 111 -13.27 8.23 0.55
C VAL A 111 -14.69 8.13 1.10
N HIS A 112 -15.59 9.00 0.67
CA HIS A 112 -17.01 8.95 1.01
C HIS A 112 -17.84 9.83 0.06
N SER A 113 -19.05 9.37 -0.29
CA SER A 113 -19.94 10.13 -1.20
C SER A 113 -20.27 11.53 -0.70
N ASP A 114 -20.45 11.73 0.61
CA ASP A 114 -20.77 13.04 1.17
C ASP A 114 -19.56 13.99 1.16
N ILE A 115 -18.35 13.45 1.33
CA ILE A 115 -17.10 14.21 1.19
C ILE A 115 -16.95 14.68 -0.26
N GLY A 116 -17.22 13.80 -1.23
CA GLY A 116 -17.18 14.14 -2.64
C GLY A 116 -18.21 15.20 -3.04
N ARG A 117 -19.45 15.09 -2.54
CA ARG A 117 -20.51 16.10 -2.80
C ARG A 117 -20.20 17.44 -2.13
N GLY A 118 -19.63 17.40 -0.92
CA GLY A 118 -19.27 18.59 -0.16
C GLY A 118 -17.89 19.15 -0.50
N PHE A 119 -17.17 18.61 -1.49
CA PHE A 119 -15.80 19.01 -1.81
C PHE A 119 -15.69 20.51 -2.03
N ILE A 120 -14.74 21.16 -1.36
CA ILE A 120 -14.43 22.58 -1.52
C ILE A 120 -13.05 22.74 -2.16
N TYR A 121 -12.04 22.13 -1.57
CA TYR A 121 -10.65 22.06 -2.08
C TYR A 121 -9.92 20.90 -1.38
N ALA A 122 -8.76 20.57 -1.89
CA ALA A 122 -7.82 19.70 -1.20
C ALA A 122 -6.53 20.46 -0.84
N VAL A 123 -5.69 19.86 0.00
CA VAL A 123 -4.36 20.36 0.33
C VAL A 123 -3.37 19.26 0.12
N ASP A 124 -2.32 19.51 -0.65
CA ASP A 124 -1.13 18.65 -0.68
C ASP A 124 -0.39 18.79 0.67
N ALA A 125 -0.38 17.72 1.44
CA ALA A 125 0.18 17.73 2.79
C ALA A 125 1.71 17.87 2.82
N ARG A 126 2.41 17.62 1.70
CA ARG A 126 3.88 17.83 1.60
C ARG A 126 4.21 19.28 1.35
N THR A 127 3.56 19.90 0.36
CA THR A 127 3.86 21.27 -0.08
C THR A 127 2.97 22.33 0.56
N LYS A 128 1.92 21.94 1.28
CA LYS A 128 0.89 22.80 1.87
C LYS A 128 0.11 23.63 0.87
N LYS A 129 0.20 23.29 -0.40
CA LYS A 129 -0.52 24.00 -1.47
C LYS A 129 -1.97 23.54 -1.55
N ARG A 130 -2.87 24.50 -1.79
CA ARG A 130 -4.27 24.21 -2.11
C ARG A 130 -4.37 23.66 -3.53
N LEU A 131 -5.20 22.63 -3.67
CA LEU A 131 -5.50 21.93 -4.90
C LEU A 131 -6.99 22.10 -5.22
N GLY A 132 -7.30 22.48 -6.46
CA GLY A 132 -8.67 22.55 -6.95
C GLY A 132 -9.24 21.16 -7.26
N GLU A 133 -10.54 21.11 -7.54
CA GLU A 133 -11.25 19.84 -7.80
C GLU A 133 -10.69 19.04 -8.98
N HIS A 134 -10.17 19.71 -10.00
CA HIS A 134 -9.62 19.09 -11.22
C HIS A 134 -8.11 18.82 -11.15
N HIS A 135 -7.47 19.03 -10.00
CA HIS A 135 -6.05 18.75 -9.85
C HIS A 135 -5.78 17.23 -9.96
N ILE A 136 -5.01 16.85 -10.96
CA ILE A 136 -4.65 15.44 -11.20
C ILE A 136 -3.66 14.99 -10.16
N LEU A 137 -3.99 13.89 -9.48
CA LEU A 137 -3.17 13.32 -8.41
C LEU A 137 -2.04 12.47 -8.97
N GLN A 138 -0.95 12.41 -8.21
CA GLN A 138 0.26 11.66 -8.53
C GLN A 138 0.46 10.51 -7.53
N ASN A 139 1.20 9.49 -7.95
CA ASN A 139 1.53 8.37 -7.08
C ASN A 139 2.30 8.82 -5.83
N GLY A 140 1.81 8.44 -4.67
CA GLY A 140 2.40 8.80 -3.38
C GLY A 140 1.92 10.14 -2.82
N ASP A 141 0.94 10.80 -3.44
CA ASP A 141 0.38 12.04 -2.90
C ASP A 141 -0.29 11.83 -1.54
N ILE A 142 -0.04 12.76 -0.63
CA ILE A 142 -0.67 12.82 0.69
C ILE A 142 -1.64 13.98 0.69
N ILE A 143 -2.94 13.70 0.75
CA ILE A 143 -3.99 14.66 0.42
C ILE A 143 -4.95 14.85 1.60
N LYS A 144 -5.05 16.08 2.11
CA LYS A 144 -6.16 16.46 2.98
C LYS A 144 -7.31 16.97 2.15
N ILE A 145 -8.49 16.41 2.34
CA ILE A 145 -9.71 16.85 1.68
C ILE A 145 -10.45 17.80 2.62
N VAL A 146 -10.84 18.96 2.12
CA VAL A 146 -11.69 19.91 2.81
C VAL A 146 -13.04 19.93 2.15
N ALA A 147 -14.06 19.52 2.90
CA ALA A 147 -15.43 19.42 2.44
C ALA A 147 -16.38 20.16 3.41
N SER A 148 -17.51 20.65 2.87
CA SER A 148 -18.56 21.23 3.72
C SER A 148 -19.28 20.12 4.50
N SER A 149 -19.62 20.38 5.76
CA SER A 149 -20.40 19.48 6.62
C SER A 149 -21.90 19.38 6.22
N ARG A 150 -22.33 20.11 5.20
CA ARG A 150 -23.72 20.16 4.69
C ARG A 150 -23.76 19.73 3.23
N ALA A 151 -23.58 18.43 2.98
CA ALA A 151 -24.13 17.87 1.75
C ALA A 151 -25.57 17.42 2.07
N LYS A 152 -26.54 18.27 1.67
CA LYS A 152 -27.95 17.84 1.58
C LYS A 152 -28.14 16.99 0.34
#